data_a2544e3a3a16f40d5333279ae27aed4c
#
_entry.id   a2544e3a3a16f40d5333279ae27aed4c
#
_cell.length_a   1.000
_cell.length_b   1.000
_cell.length_c   1.000
_cell.angle_alpha   90.00
_cell.angle_beta   90.00
_cell.angle_gamma   90.00
#
_symmetry.space_group_name_H-M   'P 1'
#
loop_
_entity.id
_entity.type
_entity.pdbx_description
1 polymer ?
#
loop_
_entity_poly.entity_id
_entity_poly.type
_entity_poly.pdbx_seq_one_letter_code
_entity_poly.pdbx_strand_id
1 'polypeptide(L)'
;MSAVQKRSFDGWRNLACKGLTVSYMAACFCFIFAPVAVLVLFSFQDGRLPVPPFHGPTLYWYGQALANGRLLSAMGHSFLVGAGSAFLSVLLGFLAAYGLARYRFRGQALVRGILVLPMAVSYLIVGMGLLVMASWLNIAPSLWLVCISHVVINMPLAFAICSAQFNPAQVRMEMAAGDLGASLPRVLLQITVPMMAPALIAAFILCFTLSWDEFLTAFLLSRFDITLPVAIWGLLRGGLNPQTNAIGSMVFFGAAALALGAEYLMFRKKSS
;
A
#
# COMPACT_ATOMS: atom_id res chain seq x y z
N MET A 1 11.15 -55.86 11.87
CA MET A 1 11.33 -54.80 10.86
C MET A 1 12.55 -54.00 11.26
N SER A 2 13.63 -54.04 10.48
CA SER A 2 14.94 -53.48 10.81
C SER A 2 14.91 -51.93 10.72
N ALA A 3 15.72 -51.27 11.54
CA ALA A 3 15.83 -49.78 11.59
C ALA A 3 16.13 -49.16 10.21
N VAL A 4 16.71 -49.90 9.29
CA VAL A 4 17.01 -49.52 7.90
C VAL A 4 15.72 -49.35 7.09
N GLN A 5 14.73 -50.24 7.29
CA GLN A 5 13.46 -50.21 6.55
C GLN A 5 12.57 -49.04 6.99
N LYS A 6 12.66 -48.63 8.27
CA LYS A 6 11.96 -47.47 8.80
C LYS A 6 12.53 -46.14 8.28
N ARG A 7 13.86 -46.03 8.16
CA ARG A 7 14.53 -44.86 7.55
C ARG A 7 14.21 -44.67 6.05
N SER A 8 14.08 -45.77 5.30
CA SER A 8 13.70 -45.71 3.89
C SER A 8 12.25 -45.20 3.73
N PHE A 9 11.32 -45.70 4.53
CA PHE A 9 9.90 -45.32 4.48
C PHE A 9 9.67 -43.83 4.88
N ASP A 10 10.41 -43.34 5.88
CA ASP A 10 10.36 -41.93 6.29
C ASP A 10 10.97 -41.01 5.22
N GLY A 11 11.98 -41.48 4.50
CA GLY A 11 12.58 -40.74 3.37
C GLY A 11 11.60 -40.56 2.20
N TRP A 12 10.87 -41.62 1.82
CA TRP A 12 9.88 -41.54 0.75
C TRP A 12 8.66 -40.70 1.12
N ARG A 13 8.18 -40.77 2.37
CA ARG A 13 7.09 -39.92 2.88
C ARG A 13 7.48 -38.46 2.88
N ASN A 14 8.71 -38.14 3.32
CA ASN A 14 9.20 -36.76 3.33
C ASN A 14 9.37 -36.20 1.91
N LEU A 15 9.81 -37.03 0.93
CA LEU A 15 9.89 -36.65 -0.47
C LEU A 15 8.51 -36.44 -1.09
N ALA A 16 7.56 -37.35 -0.83
CA ALA A 16 6.20 -37.21 -1.29
C ALA A 16 5.48 -36.01 -0.68
N CYS A 17 5.65 -35.75 0.63
CA CYS A 17 5.11 -34.57 1.29
C CYS A 17 5.73 -33.28 0.74
N LYS A 18 7.04 -33.24 0.51
CA LYS A 18 7.70 -32.09 -0.12
C LYS A 18 7.20 -31.86 -1.55
N GLY A 19 7.08 -32.92 -2.34
CA GLY A 19 6.53 -32.86 -3.70
C GLY A 19 5.10 -32.30 -3.70
N LEU A 20 4.24 -32.81 -2.83
CA LEU A 20 2.86 -32.33 -2.68
C LEU A 20 2.80 -30.86 -2.25
N THR A 21 3.64 -30.46 -1.29
CA THR A 21 3.72 -29.07 -0.82
C THR A 21 4.17 -28.14 -1.95
N VAL A 22 5.20 -28.51 -2.71
CA VAL A 22 5.69 -27.70 -3.84
C VAL A 22 4.63 -27.60 -4.93
N SER A 23 3.97 -28.73 -5.28
CA SER A 23 2.90 -28.72 -6.28
C SER A 23 1.72 -27.87 -5.84
N TYR A 24 1.32 -27.95 -4.57
CA TYR A 24 0.25 -27.12 -4.02
C TYR A 24 0.63 -25.62 -4.06
N MET A 25 1.84 -25.27 -3.63
CA MET A 25 2.32 -23.90 -3.72
C MET A 25 2.35 -23.39 -5.17
N ALA A 26 2.88 -24.20 -6.10
CA ALA A 26 2.91 -23.85 -7.51
C ALA A 26 1.50 -23.63 -8.07
N ALA A 27 0.55 -24.50 -7.74
CA ALA A 27 -0.85 -24.36 -8.15
C ALA A 27 -1.47 -23.07 -7.58
N CYS A 28 -1.23 -22.74 -6.31
CA CYS A 28 -1.69 -21.49 -5.71
C CYS A 28 -1.09 -20.27 -6.41
N PHE A 29 0.22 -20.27 -6.68
CA PHE A 29 0.86 -19.17 -7.41
C PHE A 29 0.33 -19.05 -8.83
N CYS A 30 0.19 -20.15 -9.56
CA CYS A 30 -0.40 -20.13 -10.90
C CYS A 30 -1.82 -19.57 -10.87
N PHE A 31 -2.63 -19.97 -9.91
CA PHE A 31 -4.01 -19.47 -9.78
C PHE A 31 -4.07 -17.97 -9.49
N ILE A 32 -3.20 -17.47 -8.60
CA ILE A 32 -3.14 -16.04 -8.24
C ILE A 32 -2.64 -15.20 -9.42
N PHE A 33 -1.59 -15.67 -10.12
CA PHE A 33 -0.97 -14.89 -11.20
C PHE A 33 -1.60 -15.12 -12.58
N ALA A 34 -2.47 -16.13 -12.75
CA ALA A 34 -3.15 -16.39 -14.02
C ALA A 34 -3.94 -15.18 -14.55
N PRO A 35 -4.78 -14.48 -13.74
CA PRO A 35 -5.48 -13.28 -14.21
C PRO A 35 -4.53 -12.18 -14.65
N VAL A 36 -3.41 -11.99 -13.93
CA VAL A 36 -2.39 -10.99 -14.27
C VAL A 36 -1.69 -11.37 -15.58
N ALA A 37 -1.34 -12.65 -15.76
CA ALA A 37 -0.74 -13.14 -16.99
C ALA A 37 -1.68 -12.94 -18.20
N VAL A 38 -2.98 -13.18 -18.02
CA VAL A 38 -4.00 -12.93 -19.05
C VAL A 38 -4.10 -11.44 -19.36
N LEU A 39 -4.13 -10.59 -18.35
CA LEU A 39 -4.15 -9.12 -18.52
C LEU A 39 -2.92 -8.66 -19.31
N VAL A 40 -1.71 -9.13 -18.94
CA VAL A 40 -0.46 -8.81 -19.63
C VAL A 40 -0.48 -9.36 -21.06
N LEU A 41 -0.94 -10.59 -21.29
CA LEU A 41 -1.03 -11.17 -22.63
C LEU A 41 -1.92 -10.32 -23.54
N PHE A 42 -3.14 -10.00 -23.10
CA PHE A 42 -4.10 -9.23 -23.88
C PHE A 42 -3.81 -7.73 -23.95
N SER A 43 -2.82 -7.23 -23.22
CA SER A 43 -2.30 -5.87 -23.39
C SER A 43 -1.54 -5.69 -24.71
N PHE A 44 -1.05 -6.80 -25.28
CA PHE A 44 -0.39 -6.86 -26.60
C PHE A 44 -1.32 -7.26 -27.73
N GLN A 45 -2.63 -7.41 -27.48
CA GLN A 45 -3.60 -7.81 -28.50
C GLN A 45 -3.66 -6.79 -29.65
N ASP A 46 -3.49 -7.28 -30.89
CA ASP A 46 -3.74 -6.50 -32.10
C ASP A 46 -5.21 -6.65 -32.50
N GLY A 47 -6.05 -5.75 -32.00
CA GLY A 47 -7.50 -5.79 -32.18
C GLY A 47 -8.22 -4.84 -31.24
N ARG A 48 -9.53 -4.69 -31.44
CA ARG A 48 -10.35 -3.78 -30.64
C ARG A 48 -10.85 -4.37 -29.31
N LEU A 49 -10.83 -5.71 -29.21
CA LEU A 49 -11.32 -6.42 -28.03
C LEU A 49 -10.23 -7.33 -27.45
N PRO A 50 -10.04 -7.35 -26.12
CA PRO A 50 -9.08 -8.21 -25.44
C PRO A 50 -9.66 -9.61 -25.21
N VAL A 51 -10.05 -10.30 -26.29
CA VAL A 51 -10.68 -11.64 -26.25
C VAL A 51 -9.96 -12.60 -27.18
N PRO A 52 -10.00 -13.91 -26.90
CA PRO A 52 -9.48 -14.93 -27.82
C PRO A 52 -10.21 -14.91 -29.18
N PRO A 53 -9.52 -15.26 -30.30
CA PRO A 53 -8.12 -15.66 -30.36
C PRO A 53 -7.13 -14.49 -30.25
N PHE A 54 -5.91 -14.77 -29.76
CA PHE A 54 -4.85 -13.78 -29.66
C PHE A 54 -4.31 -13.48 -31.08
N HIS A 55 -4.38 -12.22 -31.50
CA HIS A 55 -3.87 -11.72 -32.77
C HIS A 55 -2.62 -10.90 -32.51
N GLY A 56 -1.46 -11.39 -32.89
CA GLY A 56 -0.13 -10.78 -32.95
C GLY A 56 0.24 -9.79 -31.82
N PRO A 57 1.49 -9.71 -31.39
CA PRO A 57 1.87 -8.72 -30.40
C PRO A 57 1.95 -7.32 -31.02
N THR A 58 1.28 -6.33 -30.38
CA THR A 58 1.39 -4.91 -30.73
C THR A 58 1.69 -4.06 -29.49
N LEU A 59 2.44 -2.97 -29.68
CA LEU A 59 2.66 -1.93 -28.68
C LEU A 59 1.74 -0.72 -28.87
N TYR A 60 0.83 -0.78 -29.82
CA TYR A 60 -0.07 0.32 -30.18
C TYR A 60 -0.82 0.87 -28.95
N TRP A 61 -1.37 -0.02 -28.12
CA TRP A 61 -2.16 0.36 -26.94
C TRP A 61 -1.34 1.02 -25.84
N TYR A 62 -0.07 0.66 -25.73
CA TYR A 62 0.86 1.33 -24.81
C TYR A 62 1.15 2.76 -25.28
N GLY A 63 1.35 2.96 -26.59
CA GLY A 63 1.49 4.29 -27.17
C GLY A 63 0.25 5.15 -26.96
N GLN A 64 -0.95 4.59 -27.16
CA GLN A 64 -2.22 5.26 -26.92
C GLN A 64 -2.42 5.61 -25.44
N ALA A 65 -2.04 4.73 -24.51
CA ALA A 65 -2.13 4.99 -23.08
C ALA A 65 -1.20 6.15 -22.66
N LEU A 66 0.02 6.17 -23.17
CA LEU A 66 1.00 7.24 -22.89
C LEU A 66 0.67 8.56 -23.61
N ALA A 67 -0.05 8.53 -24.72
CA ALA A 67 -0.54 9.73 -25.40
C ALA A 67 -1.80 10.32 -24.75
N ASN A 68 -2.47 9.56 -23.86
CA ASN A 68 -3.70 9.99 -23.20
C ASN A 68 -3.39 10.92 -22.01
N GLY A 69 -3.44 12.24 -22.24
CA GLY A 69 -3.16 13.24 -21.20
C GLY A 69 -4.05 13.13 -19.96
N ARG A 70 -5.29 12.63 -20.11
CA ARG A 70 -6.21 12.42 -18.98
C ARG A 70 -5.73 11.28 -18.06
N LEU A 71 -5.16 10.22 -18.62
CA LEU A 71 -4.60 9.12 -17.85
C LEU A 71 -3.30 9.53 -17.15
N LEU A 72 -2.45 10.27 -17.85
CA LEU A 72 -1.20 10.78 -17.27
C LEU A 72 -1.47 11.74 -16.12
N SER A 73 -2.46 12.65 -16.24
CA SER A 73 -2.85 13.51 -15.13
C SER A 73 -3.43 12.70 -13.98
N ALA A 74 -4.26 11.68 -14.25
CA ALA A 74 -4.81 10.80 -13.21
C ALA A 74 -3.71 10.00 -12.47
N MET A 75 -2.65 9.56 -13.18
CA MET A 75 -1.45 8.98 -12.55
C MET A 75 -0.75 9.98 -11.65
N GLY A 76 -0.54 11.20 -12.12
CA GLY A 76 0.04 12.28 -11.32
C GLY A 76 -0.77 12.58 -10.05
N HIS A 77 -2.10 12.66 -10.19
CA HIS A 77 -3.01 12.85 -9.05
C HIS A 77 -2.93 11.70 -8.04
N SER A 78 -2.94 10.44 -8.52
CA SER A 78 -2.74 9.28 -7.64
C SER A 78 -1.41 9.32 -6.90
N PHE A 79 -0.33 9.71 -7.57
CA PHE A 79 0.98 9.84 -6.94
C PHE A 79 0.98 10.94 -5.86
N LEU A 80 0.44 12.10 -6.16
CA LEU A 80 0.35 13.23 -5.22
C LEU A 80 -0.50 12.89 -4.00
N VAL A 81 -1.70 12.32 -4.22
CA VAL A 81 -2.59 11.88 -3.15
C VAL A 81 -1.94 10.76 -2.35
N GLY A 82 -1.35 9.77 -3.03
CA GLY A 82 -0.68 8.64 -2.38
C GLY A 82 0.48 9.08 -1.51
N ALA A 83 1.40 9.88 -2.03
CA ALA A 83 2.55 10.38 -1.30
C ALA A 83 2.15 11.34 -0.16
N GLY A 84 1.23 12.26 -0.43
CA GLY A 84 0.74 13.22 0.55
C GLY A 84 0.00 12.56 1.71
N SER A 85 -0.94 11.66 1.40
CA SER A 85 -1.70 10.95 2.44
C SER A 85 -0.82 9.97 3.23
N ALA A 86 0.10 9.26 2.58
CA ALA A 86 1.05 8.39 3.27
C ALA A 86 1.96 9.17 4.23
N PHE A 87 2.51 10.30 3.77
CA PHE A 87 3.34 11.15 4.62
C PHE A 87 2.57 11.67 5.85
N LEU A 88 1.37 12.19 5.64
CA LEU A 88 0.53 12.69 6.73
C LEU A 88 0.09 11.57 7.68
N SER A 89 -0.26 10.40 7.15
CA SER A 89 -0.62 9.22 7.95
C SER A 89 0.53 8.77 8.84
N VAL A 90 1.74 8.70 8.28
CA VAL A 90 2.93 8.30 9.04
C VAL A 90 3.31 9.35 10.07
N LEU A 91 3.25 10.62 9.72
CA LEU A 91 3.52 11.73 10.64
C LEU A 91 2.57 11.70 11.83
N LEU A 92 1.26 11.68 11.57
CA LEU A 92 0.23 11.66 12.62
C LEU A 92 0.26 10.35 13.42
N GLY A 93 0.40 9.22 12.74
CA GLY A 93 0.51 7.90 13.37
C GLY A 93 1.75 7.79 14.28
N PHE A 94 2.90 8.29 13.82
CA PHE A 94 4.13 8.35 14.63
C PHE A 94 3.97 9.26 15.85
N LEU A 95 3.45 10.48 15.67
CA LEU A 95 3.25 11.43 16.79
C LEU A 95 2.27 10.87 17.83
N ALA A 96 1.18 10.24 17.38
CA ALA A 96 0.22 9.56 18.26
C ALA A 96 0.87 8.38 19.01
N ALA A 97 1.64 7.54 18.30
CA ALA A 97 2.35 6.42 18.89
C ALA A 97 3.41 6.87 19.90
N TYR A 98 4.17 7.91 19.58
CA TYR A 98 5.14 8.52 20.49
C TYR A 98 4.47 9.06 21.74
N GLY A 99 3.39 9.86 21.58
CA GLY A 99 2.66 10.41 22.69
C GLY A 99 2.12 9.35 23.65
N LEU A 100 1.51 8.29 23.08
CA LEU A 100 0.98 7.17 23.90
C LEU A 100 2.09 6.27 24.50
N ALA A 101 3.27 6.25 23.93
CA ALA A 101 4.40 5.48 24.48
C ALA A 101 5.13 6.23 25.61
N ARG A 102 5.16 7.56 25.60
CA ARG A 102 5.95 8.38 26.54
C ARG A 102 5.13 9.02 27.65
N TYR A 103 3.85 9.34 27.40
CA TYR A 103 3.00 10.02 28.36
C TYR A 103 1.91 9.08 28.87
N ARG A 104 1.81 8.96 30.21
CA ARG A 104 0.73 8.23 30.87
C ARG A 104 -0.34 9.22 31.33
N PHE A 105 -1.56 9.05 30.86
CA PHE A 105 -2.70 9.89 31.21
C PHE A 105 -4.00 9.05 31.34
N ARG A 106 -4.97 9.58 32.07
CA ARG A 106 -6.29 8.95 32.19
C ARG A 106 -6.98 8.95 30.83
N GLY A 107 -7.52 7.80 30.39
CA GLY A 107 -8.17 7.67 29.08
C GLY A 107 -7.24 7.23 27.94
N GLN A 108 -5.99 6.89 28.21
CA GLN A 108 -5.03 6.41 27.17
C GLN A 108 -5.58 5.24 26.35
N ALA A 109 -6.28 4.29 27.00
CA ALA A 109 -6.88 3.15 26.32
C ALA A 109 -8.01 3.58 25.36
N LEU A 110 -8.81 4.57 25.77
CA LEU A 110 -9.86 5.14 24.92
C LEU A 110 -9.27 5.83 23.67
N VAL A 111 -8.24 6.67 23.86
CA VAL A 111 -7.55 7.34 22.75
C VAL A 111 -6.97 6.30 21.77
N ARG A 112 -6.32 5.25 22.29
CA ARG A 112 -5.83 4.14 21.46
C ARG A 112 -6.96 3.46 20.68
N GLY A 113 -8.10 3.22 21.32
CA GLY A 113 -9.28 2.64 20.70
C GLY A 113 -9.81 3.51 19.56
N ILE A 114 -9.95 4.82 19.79
CA ILE A 114 -10.41 5.79 18.79
C ILE A 114 -9.44 5.86 17.59
N LEU A 115 -8.12 5.84 17.84
CA LEU A 115 -7.11 5.86 16.77
C LEU A 115 -7.16 4.63 15.88
N VAL A 116 -7.54 3.46 16.41
CA VAL A 116 -7.61 2.21 15.66
C VAL A 116 -9.01 1.98 15.06
N LEU A 117 -10.03 2.66 15.56
CA LEU A 117 -11.43 2.46 15.15
C LEU A 117 -11.66 2.53 13.63
N PRO A 118 -11.03 3.45 12.86
CA PRO A 118 -11.25 3.52 11.41
C PRO A 118 -10.87 2.24 10.67
N MET A 119 -9.97 1.40 11.18
CA MET A 119 -9.65 0.11 10.56
C MET A 119 -10.83 -0.88 10.57
N ALA A 120 -11.77 -0.73 11.49
CA ALA A 120 -12.96 -1.58 11.58
C ALA A 120 -14.12 -1.08 10.69
N VAL A 121 -14.00 0.11 10.11
CA VAL A 121 -15.04 0.75 9.30
C VAL A 121 -14.75 0.52 7.81
N SER A 122 -15.79 0.18 7.04
CA SER A 122 -15.66 0.06 5.59
C SER A 122 -15.26 1.41 4.96
N TYR A 123 -14.35 1.38 3.99
CA TYR A 123 -13.92 2.56 3.22
C TYR A 123 -15.08 3.32 2.59
N LEU A 124 -16.11 2.58 2.14
CA LEU A 124 -17.33 3.19 1.61
C LEU A 124 -18.05 4.05 2.65
N ILE A 125 -18.15 3.58 3.89
CA ILE A 125 -18.81 4.32 4.99
C ILE A 125 -17.98 5.57 5.34
N VAL A 126 -16.66 5.43 5.40
CA VAL A 126 -15.76 6.59 5.63
C VAL A 126 -15.91 7.62 4.51
N GLY A 127 -15.90 7.18 3.25
CA GLY A 127 -16.08 8.06 2.10
C GLY A 127 -17.43 8.78 2.09
N MET A 128 -18.52 8.06 2.34
CA MET A 128 -19.87 8.65 2.43
C MET A 128 -19.98 9.63 3.61
N GLY A 129 -19.45 9.27 4.77
CA GLY A 129 -19.44 10.15 5.95
C GLY A 129 -18.70 11.46 5.68
N LEU A 130 -17.51 11.37 5.05
CA LEU A 130 -16.75 12.55 4.65
C LEU A 130 -17.45 13.38 3.57
N LEU A 131 -18.12 12.75 2.61
CA LEU A 131 -18.89 13.43 1.59
C LEU A 131 -20.06 14.23 2.20
N VAL A 132 -20.80 13.63 3.13
CA VAL A 132 -21.90 14.31 3.85
C VAL A 132 -21.35 15.47 4.69
N MET A 133 -20.28 15.24 5.44
CA MET A 133 -19.62 16.28 6.23
C MET A 133 -19.13 17.43 5.35
N ALA A 134 -18.49 17.13 4.22
CA ALA A 134 -18.04 18.15 3.26
C ALA A 134 -19.22 18.95 2.68
N SER A 135 -20.34 18.29 2.38
CA SER A 135 -21.56 18.95 1.94
C SER A 135 -22.11 19.92 2.98
N TRP A 136 -22.14 19.56 4.26
CA TRP A 136 -22.57 20.46 5.33
C TRP A 136 -21.65 21.67 5.51
N LEU A 137 -20.36 21.48 5.25
CA LEU A 137 -19.35 22.55 5.32
C LEU A 137 -19.25 23.35 4.02
N ASN A 138 -20.05 23.05 3.00
CA ASN A 138 -20.00 23.61 1.65
C ASN A 138 -18.60 23.43 0.99
N ILE A 139 -17.90 22.33 1.30
CA ILE A 139 -16.63 21.98 0.70
C ILE A 139 -16.91 21.08 -0.52
N ALA A 140 -16.50 21.54 -1.71
CA ALA A 140 -16.67 20.76 -2.93
C ALA A 140 -15.75 19.53 -2.94
N PRO A 141 -16.21 18.40 -3.51
CA PRO A 141 -15.34 17.23 -3.75
C PRO A 141 -14.08 17.62 -4.52
N SER A 142 -12.92 17.13 -4.06
CA SER A 142 -11.60 17.53 -4.55
C SER A 142 -10.54 16.51 -4.17
N LEU A 143 -9.35 16.57 -4.81
CA LEU A 143 -8.20 15.72 -4.43
C LEU A 143 -7.77 15.91 -2.97
N TRP A 144 -7.95 17.09 -2.40
CA TRP A 144 -7.68 17.33 -0.99
C TRP A 144 -8.59 16.50 -0.08
N LEU A 145 -9.86 16.41 -0.42
CA LEU A 145 -10.82 15.62 0.35
C LEU A 145 -10.51 14.11 0.21
N VAL A 146 -10.09 13.68 -0.98
CA VAL A 146 -9.56 12.32 -1.21
C VAL A 146 -8.32 12.08 -0.35
N CYS A 147 -7.36 13.00 -0.32
CA CYS A 147 -6.17 12.89 0.51
C CYS A 147 -6.52 12.77 2.00
N ILE A 148 -7.45 13.59 2.50
CA ILE A 148 -7.92 13.51 3.90
C ILE A 148 -8.54 12.16 4.19
N SER A 149 -9.38 11.62 3.29
CA SER A 149 -10.00 10.30 3.47
C SER A 149 -8.95 9.19 3.57
N HIS A 150 -7.92 9.24 2.72
CA HIS A 150 -6.82 8.28 2.75
C HIS A 150 -5.99 8.40 4.04
N VAL A 151 -5.82 9.63 4.57
CA VAL A 151 -5.18 9.82 5.88
C VAL A 151 -6.00 9.17 6.99
N VAL A 152 -7.31 9.40 7.02
CA VAL A 152 -8.20 8.80 8.05
C VAL A 152 -8.12 7.27 8.04
N ILE A 153 -8.06 6.66 6.85
CA ILE A 153 -8.01 5.21 6.67
C ILE A 153 -6.63 4.63 7.02
N ASN A 154 -5.55 5.31 6.61
CA ASN A 154 -4.19 4.76 6.68
C ASN A 154 -3.44 5.13 7.98
N MET A 155 -3.83 6.24 8.66
CA MET A 155 -3.19 6.67 9.90
C MET A 155 -3.23 5.59 11.01
N PRO A 156 -4.32 4.82 11.21
CA PRO A 156 -4.34 3.72 12.18
C PRO A 156 -3.28 2.66 11.92
N LEU A 157 -3.04 2.31 10.65
CA LEU A 157 -1.99 1.35 10.26
C LEU A 157 -0.60 1.90 10.58
N ALA A 158 -0.33 3.15 10.21
CA ALA A 158 0.92 3.84 10.53
C ALA A 158 1.14 3.90 12.06
N PHE A 159 0.09 4.23 12.82
CA PHE A 159 0.10 4.21 14.28
C PHE A 159 0.45 2.82 14.83
N ALA A 160 -0.16 1.75 14.31
CA ALA A 160 0.10 0.38 14.77
C ALA A 160 1.56 -0.04 14.50
N ILE A 161 2.09 0.24 13.30
CA ILE A 161 3.48 -0.07 12.94
C ILE A 161 4.45 0.71 13.83
N CYS A 162 4.24 2.01 14.02
CA CYS A 162 5.09 2.82 14.88
C CYS A 162 5.03 2.37 16.35
N SER A 163 3.84 2.07 16.84
CA SER A 163 3.64 1.62 18.24
C SER A 163 4.38 0.32 18.55
N ALA A 164 4.46 -0.60 17.59
CA ALA A 164 5.14 -1.88 17.75
C ALA A 164 6.68 -1.76 17.84
N GLN A 165 7.25 -0.63 17.40
CA GLN A 165 8.70 -0.42 17.38
C GLN A 165 9.26 0.22 18.65
N PHE A 166 8.42 0.86 19.45
CA PHE A 166 8.88 1.48 20.69
C PHE A 166 9.35 0.42 21.70
N ASN A 167 10.60 0.56 22.15
CA ASN A 167 11.22 -0.37 23.07
C ASN A 167 11.88 0.37 24.26
N PRO A 168 12.17 -0.32 25.38
CA PRO A 168 12.78 0.30 26.56
C PRO A 168 14.18 0.89 26.34
N ALA A 169 14.93 0.40 25.34
CA ALA A 169 16.27 0.92 25.05
C ALA A 169 16.18 2.33 24.45
N GLN A 170 15.20 2.60 23.59
CA GLN A 170 14.95 3.94 23.05
C GLN A 170 14.62 4.94 24.18
N VAL A 171 13.77 4.53 25.13
CA VAL A 171 13.43 5.41 26.28
C VAL A 171 14.68 5.83 27.04
N ARG A 172 15.58 4.87 27.31
CA ARG A 172 16.84 5.16 28.05
C ARG A 172 17.74 6.13 27.27
N MET A 173 17.84 5.96 25.94
CA MET A 173 18.65 6.89 25.11
C MET A 173 18.05 8.29 25.05
N GLU A 174 16.71 8.40 24.95
CA GLU A 174 16.02 9.68 24.96
C GLU A 174 16.16 10.39 26.31
N MET A 175 16.09 9.66 27.43
CA MET A 175 16.29 10.20 28.79
C MET A 175 17.73 10.68 28.97
N ALA A 176 18.75 9.88 28.59
CA ALA A 176 20.15 10.27 28.67
C ALA A 176 20.45 11.54 27.84
N ALA A 177 19.85 11.68 26.67
CA ALA A 177 19.97 12.90 25.87
C ALA A 177 19.31 14.11 26.54
N GLY A 178 18.16 13.90 27.21
CA GLY A 178 17.50 14.93 28.01
C GLY A 178 18.36 15.39 29.19
N ASP A 179 19.01 14.46 29.89
CA ASP A 179 19.93 14.75 31.00
C ASP A 179 21.14 15.58 30.54
N LEU A 180 21.56 15.41 29.28
CA LEU A 180 22.58 16.23 28.64
C LEU A 180 22.08 17.58 28.09
N GLY A 181 20.83 17.94 28.37
CA GLY A 181 20.22 19.22 28.00
C GLY A 181 19.66 19.27 26.57
N ALA A 182 19.45 18.13 25.90
CA ALA A 182 18.82 18.12 24.60
C ALA A 182 17.31 18.47 24.69
N SER A 183 16.84 19.41 23.87
CA SER A 183 15.42 19.74 23.78
C SER A 183 14.62 18.60 23.11
N LEU A 184 13.32 18.49 23.43
CA LEU A 184 12.43 17.45 22.86
C LEU A 184 12.49 17.37 21.33
N PRO A 185 12.43 18.46 20.54
CA PRO A 185 12.56 18.38 19.08
C PRO A 185 13.91 17.79 18.64
N ARG A 186 15.00 18.11 19.36
CA ARG A 186 16.33 17.55 19.05
C ARG A 186 16.38 16.06 19.33
N VAL A 187 15.83 15.60 20.45
CA VAL A 187 15.71 14.16 20.78
C VAL A 187 14.91 13.45 19.73
N LEU A 188 13.74 13.97 19.32
CA LEU A 188 12.90 13.39 18.29
C LEU A 188 13.63 13.26 16.96
N LEU A 189 14.24 14.34 16.46
CA LEU A 189 14.83 14.37 15.12
C LEU A 189 16.19 13.67 15.05
N GLN A 190 16.98 13.68 16.13
CA GLN A 190 18.34 13.14 16.10
C GLN A 190 18.46 11.73 16.70
N ILE A 191 17.51 11.28 17.50
CA ILE A 191 17.55 9.97 18.17
C ILE A 191 16.34 9.13 17.75
N THR A 192 15.12 9.57 18.06
CA THR A 192 13.92 8.74 17.89
C THR A 192 13.63 8.46 16.41
N VAL A 193 13.58 9.48 15.56
CA VAL A 193 13.30 9.33 14.12
C VAL A 193 14.35 8.47 13.41
N PRO A 194 15.67 8.68 13.58
CA PRO A 194 16.67 7.81 12.98
C PRO A 194 16.60 6.34 13.44
N MET A 195 16.31 6.11 14.72
CA MET A 195 16.14 4.75 15.24
C MET A 195 14.90 4.06 14.70
N MET A 196 13.83 4.81 14.46
CA MET A 196 12.57 4.32 13.90
C MET A 196 12.51 4.39 12.37
N ALA A 197 13.55 4.90 11.70
CA ALA A 197 13.54 5.10 10.25
C ALA A 197 13.11 3.86 9.45
N PRO A 198 13.56 2.61 9.76
CA PRO A 198 13.08 1.44 9.03
C PRO A 198 11.56 1.23 9.13
N ALA A 199 10.99 1.44 10.33
CA ALA A 199 9.55 1.32 10.54
C ALA A 199 8.75 2.45 9.88
N LEU A 200 9.28 3.68 9.94
CA LEU A 200 8.66 4.83 9.29
C LEU A 200 8.63 4.67 7.76
N ILE A 201 9.73 4.18 7.17
CA ILE A 201 9.81 3.88 5.74
C ILE A 201 8.83 2.76 5.38
N ALA A 202 8.79 1.67 6.15
CA ALA A 202 7.85 0.57 5.93
C ALA A 202 6.40 1.05 6.03
N ALA A 203 6.05 1.85 7.05
CA ALA A 203 4.73 2.44 7.20
C ALA A 203 4.38 3.35 6.01
N PHE A 204 5.33 4.17 5.55
CA PHE A 204 5.14 5.04 4.39
C PHE A 204 4.84 4.22 3.11
N ILE A 205 5.65 3.20 2.82
CA ILE A 205 5.47 2.35 1.64
C ILE A 205 4.11 1.67 1.68
N LEU A 206 3.72 1.10 2.83
CA LEU A 206 2.42 0.45 2.99
C LEU A 206 1.26 1.43 2.84
N CYS A 207 1.30 2.58 3.51
CA CYS A 207 0.26 3.61 3.38
C CYS A 207 0.17 4.17 1.95
N PHE A 208 1.31 4.35 1.28
CA PHE A 208 1.37 4.76 -0.11
C PHE A 208 0.70 3.73 -1.03
N THR A 209 1.06 2.44 -0.87
CA THR A 209 0.49 1.35 -1.68
C THR A 209 -1.03 1.25 -1.50
N LEU A 210 -1.51 1.29 -0.25
CA LEU A 210 -2.94 1.27 0.04
C LEU A 210 -3.68 2.49 -0.53
N SER A 211 -3.07 3.67 -0.46
CA SER A 211 -3.63 4.89 -1.02
C SER A 211 -3.64 4.88 -2.56
N TRP A 212 -2.59 4.29 -3.17
CA TRP A 212 -2.46 4.18 -4.61
C TRP A 212 -3.58 3.34 -5.24
N ASP A 213 -3.95 2.24 -4.58
CA ASP A 213 -4.96 1.27 -5.05
C ASP A 213 -6.38 1.62 -4.58
N GLU A 214 -6.55 2.65 -3.75
CA GLU A 214 -7.84 3.00 -3.17
C GLU A 214 -8.74 3.65 -4.22
N PHE A 215 -9.88 2.99 -4.48
CA PHE A 215 -10.88 3.41 -5.46
C PHE A 215 -12.13 4.04 -4.84
N LEU A 216 -12.66 3.46 -3.74
CA LEU A 216 -14.01 3.77 -3.26
C LEU A 216 -14.16 5.21 -2.78
N THR A 217 -13.26 5.65 -1.91
CA THR A 217 -13.30 7.02 -1.38
C THR A 217 -12.89 8.02 -2.46
N ALA A 218 -11.91 7.66 -3.31
CA ALA A 218 -11.52 8.50 -4.43
C ALA A 218 -12.68 8.70 -5.42
N PHE A 219 -13.45 7.66 -5.72
CA PHE A 219 -14.63 7.75 -6.59
C PHE A 219 -15.72 8.67 -6.02
N LEU A 220 -15.96 8.62 -4.69
CA LEU A 220 -16.97 9.43 -4.02
C LEU A 220 -16.56 10.90 -3.85
N LEU A 221 -15.27 11.14 -3.58
CA LEU A 221 -14.76 12.44 -3.12
C LEU A 221 -14.03 13.23 -4.21
N SER A 222 -13.75 12.64 -5.39
CA SER A 222 -13.23 13.36 -6.55
C SER A 222 -14.35 13.92 -7.43
N ARG A 223 -14.02 14.95 -8.22
CA ARG A 223 -14.98 15.57 -9.15
C ARG A 223 -14.40 15.65 -10.56
N PHE A 224 -13.55 16.62 -10.83
CA PHE A 224 -12.91 16.84 -12.14
C PHE A 224 -11.53 16.19 -12.19
N ASP A 225 -10.78 16.36 -11.11
CA ASP A 225 -9.48 15.75 -10.93
C ASP A 225 -9.68 14.37 -10.31
N ILE A 226 -9.42 13.33 -11.08
CA ILE A 226 -9.65 11.95 -10.67
C ILE A 226 -8.31 11.23 -10.47
N THR A 227 -8.33 10.21 -9.62
CA THR A 227 -7.19 9.30 -9.42
C THR A 227 -7.18 8.21 -10.49
N LEU A 228 -6.05 7.51 -10.63
CA LEU A 228 -5.86 6.47 -11.63
C LEU A 228 -6.88 5.32 -11.53
N PRO A 229 -7.19 4.77 -10.33
CA PRO A 229 -8.23 3.74 -10.20
C PRO A 229 -9.60 4.22 -10.72
N VAL A 230 -9.97 5.48 -10.46
CA VAL A 230 -11.22 6.07 -10.95
C VAL A 230 -11.19 6.26 -12.47
N ALA A 231 -10.05 6.66 -13.03
CA ALA A 231 -9.87 6.79 -14.48
C ALA A 231 -9.99 5.42 -15.19
N ILE A 232 -9.35 4.38 -14.63
CA ILE A 232 -9.44 2.99 -15.14
C ILE A 232 -10.89 2.50 -15.11
N TRP A 233 -11.60 2.74 -14.01
CA TRP A 233 -13.03 2.40 -13.89
C TRP A 233 -13.87 3.09 -14.98
N GLY A 234 -13.58 4.36 -15.26
CA GLY A 234 -14.23 5.09 -16.35
C GLY A 234 -14.03 4.45 -17.71
N LEU A 235 -12.82 3.96 -17.99
CA LEU A 235 -12.51 3.23 -19.23
C LEU A 235 -13.24 1.89 -19.32
N LEU A 236 -13.27 1.12 -18.22
CA LEU A 236 -13.97 -0.18 -18.16
C LEU A 236 -15.48 -0.03 -18.41
N ARG A 237 -16.10 1.03 -17.91
CA ARG A 237 -17.51 1.34 -18.18
C ARG A 237 -17.78 1.73 -19.63
N GLY A 238 -16.78 2.26 -20.33
CA GLY A 238 -16.85 2.58 -21.76
C GLY A 238 -16.76 1.36 -22.68
N GLY A 239 -16.53 0.16 -22.14
CA GLY A 239 -16.40 -1.11 -22.85
C GLY A 239 -15.00 -1.73 -22.71
N LEU A 240 -14.92 -3.02 -23.04
CA LEU A 240 -13.64 -3.75 -23.03
C LEU A 240 -12.72 -3.24 -24.14
N ASN A 241 -11.54 -2.78 -23.76
CA ASN A 241 -10.53 -2.23 -24.66
C ASN A 241 -9.14 -2.75 -24.23
N PRO A 242 -8.29 -3.22 -25.14
CA PRO A 242 -6.91 -3.62 -24.82
C PRO A 242 -6.07 -2.49 -24.19
N GLN A 243 -6.42 -1.22 -24.43
CA GLN A 243 -5.81 -0.08 -23.73
C GLN A 243 -5.89 -0.19 -22.23
N THR A 244 -7.03 -0.65 -21.68
CA THR A 244 -7.19 -0.86 -20.23
C THR A 244 -6.24 -1.92 -19.71
N ASN A 245 -6.03 -3.01 -20.48
CA ASN A 245 -5.05 -4.04 -20.15
C ASN A 245 -3.61 -3.52 -20.22
N ALA A 246 -3.30 -2.67 -21.21
CA ALA A 246 -1.98 -2.03 -21.30
C ALA A 246 -1.69 -1.14 -20.08
N ILE A 247 -2.68 -0.33 -19.65
CA ILE A 247 -2.57 0.51 -18.45
C ILE A 247 -2.40 -0.37 -17.20
N GLY A 248 -3.22 -1.40 -17.03
CA GLY A 248 -3.11 -2.34 -15.91
C GLY A 248 -1.73 -3.01 -15.86
N SER A 249 -1.19 -3.42 -17.01
CA SER A 249 0.17 -3.98 -17.12
C SER A 249 1.24 -2.96 -16.75
N MET A 250 1.15 -1.72 -17.20
CA MET A 250 2.09 -0.64 -16.84
C MET A 250 2.07 -0.38 -15.33
N VAL A 251 0.88 -0.31 -14.73
CA VAL A 251 0.72 -0.11 -13.29
C VAL A 251 1.30 -1.29 -12.52
N PHE A 252 1.02 -2.52 -12.92
CA PHE A 252 1.53 -3.73 -12.29
C PHE A 252 3.07 -3.79 -12.32
N PHE A 253 3.67 -3.61 -13.49
CA PHE A 253 5.12 -3.61 -13.61
C PHE A 253 5.78 -2.42 -12.92
N GLY A 254 5.14 -1.24 -12.93
CA GLY A 254 5.59 -0.08 -12.18
C GLY A 254 5.61 -0.33 -10.66
N ALA A 255 4.53 -0.87 -10.12
CA ALA A 255 4.43 -1.23 -8.71
C ALA A 255 5.43 -2.32 -8.31
N ALA A 256 5.60 -3.36 -9.15
CA ALA A 256 6.57 -4.42 -8.93
C ALA A 256 8.02 -3.86 -8.94
N ALA A 257 8.35 -2.98 -9.88
CA ALA A 257 9.67 -2.35 -9.95
C ALA A 257 9.94 -1.47 -8.73
N LEU A 258 8.95 -0.71 -8.26
CA LEU A 258 9.07 0.09 -7.03
C LEU A 258 9.27 -0.79 -5.79
N ALA A 259 8.52 -1.89 -5.67
CA ALA A 259 8.64 -2.82 -4.55
C ALA A 259 10.03 -3.49 -4.52
N LEU A 260 10.49 -4.01 -5.65
CA LEU A 260 11.83 -4.61 -5.79
C LEU A 260 12.94 -3.60 -5.55
N GLY A 261 12.78 -2.37 -6.05
CA GLY A 261 13.71 -1.27 -5.80
C GLY A 261 13.82 -0.90 -4.33
N ALA A 262 12.69 -0.81 -3.63
CA ALA A 262 12.65 -0.54 -2.20
C ALA A 262 13.30 -1.67 -1.39
N GLU A 263 13.03 -2.92 -1.74
CA GLU A 263 13.63 -4.09 -1.12
C GLU A 263 15.16 -4.10 -1.32
N TYR A 264 15.63 -3.89 -2.54
CA TYR A 264 17.06 -3.81 -2.86
C TYR A 264 17.77 -2.73 -2.03
N LEU A 265 17.18 -1.54 -1.91
CA LEU A 265 17.76 -0.45 -1.12
C LEU A 265 17.83 -0.79 0.39
N MET A 266 16.82 -1.49 0.92
CA MET A 266 16.81 -1.92 2.32
C MET A 266 17.86 -2.99 2.61
N PHE A 267 18.05 -3.97 1.71
CA PHE A 267 19.07 -5.02 1.89
C PHE A 267 20.49 -4.46 1.78
N ARG A 268 20.75 -3.56 0.85
CA ARG A 268 22.08 -2.94 0.68
C ARG A 268 22.52 -2.18 1.93
N LYS A 269 21.60 -1.53 2.63
CA LYS A 269 21.87 -0.79 3.87
C LYS A 269 22.18 -1.71 5.08
N LYS A 270 21.77 -2.98 5.01
CA LYS A 270 22.00 -3.97 6.07
C LYS A 270 23.35 -4.69 5.93
N SER A 271 23.96 -4.61 4.74
CA SER A 271 25.26 -5.23 4.39
C SER A 271 26.45 -4.25 4.54
N SER A 272 26.19 -2.98 4.83
CA SER A 272 27.15 -1.93 5.10
C SER A 272 27.14 -1.55 6.58
#